data_e8ff7d6aedc50aa929036795d7c827a3
#
_entry.id   e8ff7d6aedc50aa929036795d7c827a3
#
_cell.length_a   1.000
_cell.length_b   1.000
_cell.length_c   1.000
_cell.angle_alpha   90.00
_cell.angle_beta   90.00
_cell.angle_gamma   90.00
#
_symmetry.space_group_name_H-M   'P 1'
#
loop_
_entity.id
_entity.type
_entity.pdbx_description
1 polymer ?
#
loop_
_entity_poly.entity_id
_entity_poly.type
_entity_poly.pdbx_seq_one_letter_code
_entity_poly.pdbx_strand_id
1 'polypeptide(L)'
;MDGTDAYAPSPDPRRPRLLPPAVPLLGAAAAALLLLLTGCQAPRGGVTDDRAPALPSPVPSPYGVVFLGPGDCSSRGPEIREVSCRSEKAQATVLARHLGSAASGPLCPPATDFVLHISETGEGARSRLTSGYACMRNLEPPHPGDPGQGGGPLTVVGDCVTASRAGEVRETACDGSGERAPQYRVTSAVQRREECPGTTDLFVSLRGEAPVGCARRLPVAGEATAGTAHP
;
A
#
# COMPACT_ATOMS: atom_id res chain seq x y z
N MET A 1 39.74 29.76 9.36
CA MET A 1 39.13 30.55 10.44
C MET A 1 37.62 30.37 10.30
N ASP A 2 36.86 29.72 11.08
CA ASP A 2 37.00 28.69 12.13
C ASP A 2 35.84 27.70 11.93
N GLY A 3 36.17 26.42 11.98
CA GLY A 3 35.18 25.38 12.02
C GLY A 3 34.56 25.29 13.40
N THR A 4 33.29 24.95 13.46
CA THR A 4 32.66 24.39 14.65
C THR A 4 31.83 23.17 14.25
N ASP A 5 32.53 22.04 14.33
CA ASP A 5 31.89 20.72 14.34
C ASP A 5 31.09 20.54 15.63
N ALA A 6 29.79 20.47 15.53
CA ALA A 6 28.91 20.08 16.62
C ALA A 6 28.87 18.57 16.74
N TYR A 7 29.69 18.00 17.59
CA TYR A 7 29.71 16.60 17.98
C TYR A 7 28.51 16.28 18.88
N ALA A 8 27.62 15.42 18.45
CA ALA A 8 26.53 14.90 19.25
C ALA A 8 27.03 13.74 20.13
N PRO A 9 26.77 13.71 21.45
CA PRO A 9 27.26 12.65 22.35
C PRO A 9 26.41 11.35 22.15
N SER A 10 27.13 10.23 22.08
CA SER A 10 26.62 8.89 22.09
C SER A 10 25.97 8.53 23.44
N PRO A 11 24.89 7.72 23.47
CA PRO A 11 24.26 7.30 24.71
C PRO A 11 25.11 6.28 25.48
N ASP A 12 25.27 6.52 26.78
CA ASP A 12 26.02 5.72 27.76
C ASP A 12 25.30 4.37 28.05
N PRO A 13 25.96 3.21 27.93
CA PRO A 13 25.33 1.88 28.15
C PRO A 13 25.23 1.44 29.63
N ARG A 14 25.37 2.32 30.60
CA ARG A 14 25.44 1.96 32.03
C ARG A 14 24.27 2.47 32.86
N ARG A 15 23.02 2.33 32.45
CA ARG A 15 21.89 2.51 33.37
C ARG A 15 21.45 1.18 33.95
N PRO A 16 21.51 0.99 35.30
CA PRO A 16 21.01 -0.22 35.96
C PRO A 16 19.47 -0.26 35.86
N ARG A 17 18.95 -1.40 35.41
CA ARG A 17 17.53 -1.74 35.45
C ARG A 17 17.10 -1.94 36.91
N LEU A 18 16.24 -1.08 37.40
CA LEU A 18 15.52 -1.27 38.66
C LEU A 18 14.42 -2.32 38.44
N LEU A 19 14.55 -3.44 39.10
CA LEU A 19 13.54 -4.50 39.21
C LEU A 19 12.41 -4.04 40.15
N PRO A 20 11.14 -4.32 39.83
CA PRO A 20 10.04 -4.08 40.76
C PRO A 20 9.99 -5.12 41.88
N PRO A 21 9.52 -4.76 43.11
CA PRO A 21 9.52 -5.65 44.25
C PRO A 21 8.47 -6.76 44.11
N ALA A 22 8.87 -7.96 44.48
CA ALA A 22 8.02 -9.13 44.62
C ALA A 22 7.02 -8.95 45.80
N VAL A 23 5.75 -9.13 45.52
CA VAL A 23 4.68 -9.19 46.52
C VAL A 23 4.45 -10.66 46.93
N PRO A 24 4.48 -11.04 48.18
CA PRO A 24 4.26 -12.41 48.63
C PRO A 24 2.76 -12.77 48.64
N LEU A 25 2.45 -13.89 47.98
CA LEU A 25 1.17 -14.59 48.15
C LEU A 25 1.21 -15.41 49.43
N LEU A 26 0.39 -15.05 50.38
CA LEU A 26 0.06 -15.92 51.53
C LEU A 26 -1.41 -15.73 51.90
N GLY A 27 -2.13 -16.85 51.92
CA GLY A 27 -3.33 -17.07 52.72
C GLY A 27 -4.66 -16.98 51.93
N ALA A 28 -5.35 -18.04 51.70
CA ALA A 28 -6.20 -18.75 52.62
C ALA A 28 -6.91 -19.89 51.89
N ALA A 29 -6.62 -21.09 52.33
CA ALA A 29 -7.47 -22.25 52.15
C ALA A 29 -8.52 -22.19 53.26
N ALA A 30 -9.79 -22.42 52.97
CA ALA A 30 -10.76 -23.16 53.77
C ALA A 30 -12.22 -22.75 53.41
N ALA A 31 -13.06 -23.73 53.47
CA ALA A 31 -14.52 -23.70 53.42
C ALA A 31 -15.09 -23.81 51.96
N ALA A 32 -15.81 -24.79 51.60
CA ALA A 32 -16.49 -25.82 52.39
C ALA A 32 -17.22 -26.76 51.44
N LEU A 33 -17.09 -27.92 51.73
CA LEU A 33 -17.99 -29.05 51.54
C LEU A 33 -19.36 -28.69 52.15
N LEU A 34 -20.43 -28.73 51.38
CA LEU A 34 -21.83 -29.01 51.77
C LEU A 34 -22.78 -28.37 50.74
N LEU A 35 -23.30 -29.18 49.87
CA LEU A 35 -24.73 -29.24 49.49
C LEU A 35 -24.89 -30.20 48.32
N LEU A 36 -24.77 -31.46 48.64
CA LEU A 36 -25.41 -32.56 47.91
C LEU A 36 -26.87 -32.63 48.36
N LEU A 37 -27.76 -33.00 47.44
CA LEU A 37 -29.13 -33.44 47.61
C LEU A 37 -30.22 -32.36 47.40
N THR A 38 -30.61 -32.24 46.12
CA THR A 38 -32.02 -32.20 45.73
C THR A 38 -32.11 -32.61 44.26
N GLY A 39 -32.47 -33.81 43.91
CA GLY A 39 -33.82 -34.16 43.57
C GLY A 39 -33.97 -34.20 42.07
N CYS A 40 -33.64 -35.37 41.43
CA CYS A 40 -34.13 -35.74 40.11
C CYS A 40 -35.65 -35.85 40.12
N GLN A 41 -36.32 -35.09 39.27
CA GLN A 41 -37.61 -35.51 38.73
C GLN A 41 -37.57 -35.36 37.21
N ALA A 42 -37.52 -36.50 36.55
CA ALA A 42 -37.69 -36.61 35.10
C ALA A 42 -39.19 -36.71 34.78
N PRO A 43 -39.72 -35.93 33.83
CA PRO A 43 -40.91 -36.30 33.10
C PRO A 43 -40.48 -37.19 31.92
N ARG A 44 -40.96 -38.43 31.93
CA ARG A 44 -40.98 -39.29 30.76
C ARG A 44 -41.98 -38.73 29.73
N GLY A 45 -41.51 -38.58 28.51
CA GLY A 45 -42.43 -38.42 27.41
C GLY A 45 -41.80 -37.73 26.22
N GLY A 46 -41.46 -38.46 25.18
CA GLY A 46 -41.54 -37.95 23.84
C GLY A 46 -40.24 -37.76 23.07
N VAL A 47 -39.98 -38.70 22.18
CA VAL A 47 -39.32 -38.55 20.89
C VAL A 47 -37.87 -37.99 20.92
N THR A 48 -36.97 -38.89 20.82
CA THR A 48 -35.55 -38.66 20.47
C THR A 48 -35.44 -38.00 19.08
N ASP A 49 -35.35 -36.69 19.07
CA ASP A 49 -34.78 -36.01 17.92
C ASP A 49 -33.30 -35.83 18.26
N ASP A 50 -32.47 -36.76 17.81
CA ASP A 50 -31.00 -36.70 17.84
C ASP A 50 -30.54 -35.59 16.87
N ARG A 51 -30.91 -34.36 17.18
CA ARG A 51 -30.34 -33.20 16.52
C ARG A 51 -29.18 -32.74 17.38
N ALA A 52 -27.98 -33.23 17.03
CA ALA A 52 -26.76 -32.64 17.53
C ALA A 52 -26.86 -31.11 17.39
N PRO A 53 -26.45 -30.32 18.42
CA PRO A 53 -26.44 -28.87 18.30
C PRO A 53 -25.63 -28.52 17.06
N ALA A 54 -26.31 -27.99 16.04
CA ALA A 54 -25.65 -27.52 14.85
C ALA A 54 -24.67 -26.43 15.33
N LEU A 55 -23.38 -26.71 15.17
CA LEU A 55 -22.36 -25.68 15.31
C LEU A 55 -22.83 -24.47 14.50
N PRO A 56 -22.81 -23.26 15.05
CA PRO A 56 -23.20 -22.10 14.29
C PRO A 56 -22.36 -22.08 13.01
N SER A 57 -23.02 -22.18 11.86
CA SER A 57 -22.36 -22.03 10.58
C SER A 57 -21.60 -20.72 10.64
N PRO A 58 -20.30 -20.68 10.28
CA PRO A 58 -19.56 -19.44 10.26
C PRO A 58 -20.36 -18.46 9.38
N VAL A 59 -20.74 -17.34 9.97
CA VAL A 59 -21.37 -16.25 9.21
C VAL A 59 -20.37 -15.92 8.11
N PRO A 60 -20.75 -16.06 6.83
CA PRO A 60 -19.81 -15.71 5.77
C PRO A 60 -19.41 -14.26 5.98
N SER A 61 -18.11 -14.03 6.12
CA SER A 61 -17.59 -12.66 6.16
C SER A 61 -18.08 -11.97 4.88
N PRO A 62 -18.70 -10.80 4.97
CA PRO A 62 -19.10 -10.05 3.77
C PRO A 62 -17.91 -9.66 2.90
N TYR A 63 -16.71 -9.84 3.41
CA TYR A 63 -15.43 -9.57 2.79
C TYR A 63 -14.71 -10.90 2.54
N GLY A 64 -13.92 -10.97 1.46
CA GLY A 64 -13.20 -12.17 1.06
C GLY A 64 -12.29 -12.76 2.14
N VAL A 65 -11.71 -13.91 1.86
CA VAL A 65 -10.78 -14.61 2.77
C VAL A 65 -9.49 -13.82 2.97
N VAL A 66 -9.15 -12.95 2.02
CA VAL A 66 -7.93 -12.12 2.00
C VAL A 66 -8.35 -10.66 2.13
N PHE A 67 -7.79 -9.98 3.12
CA PHE A 67 -8.00 -8.54 3.30
C PHE A 67 -7.52 -7.77 2.06
N LEU A 68 -8.39 -6.97 1.48
CA LEU A 68 -8.17 -6.23 0.24
C LEU A 68 -7.72 -7.14 -0.90
N GLY A 69 -8.52 -8.17 -1.20
CA GLY A 69 -8.35 -9.00 -2.38
C GLY A 69 -8.62 -8.22 -3.67
N PRO A 70 -8.22 -8.75 -4.85
CA PRO A 70 -8.49 -8.10 -6.13
C PRO A 70 -9.99 -7.82 -6.33
N GLY A 71 -10.33 -6.57 -6.68
CA GLY A 71 -11.70 -6.10 -6.86
C GLY A 71 -12.37 -5.58 -5.58
N ASP A 72 -11.77 -5.77 -4.40
CA ASP A 72 -12.28 -5.19 -3.16
C ASP A 72 -12.03 -3.68 -3.12
N CYS A 73 -12.83 -2.99 -2.31
CA CYS A 73 -12.69 -1.55 -2.13
C CYS A 73 -12.26 -1.19 -0.72
N SER A 74 -11.51 -0.09 -0.62
CA SER A 74 -11.02 0.45 0.63
C SER A 74 -11.57 1.84 0.91
N SER A 75 -11.70 2.15 2.20
CA SER A 75 -11.78 3.54 2.66
C SER A 75 -10.41 4.21 2.57
N ARG A 76 -10.39 5.55 2.74
CA ARG A 76 -9.16 6.34 2.92
C ARG A 76 -9.18 6.97 4.31
N GLY A 77 -8.03 7.30 4.84
CA GLY A 77 -7.89 7.90 6.16
C GLY A 77 -6.71 7.29 6.91
N PRO A 78 -6.55 7.61 8.20
CA PRO A 78 -5.46 7.08 9.02
C PRO A 78 -5.54 5.55 9.19
N GLU A 79 -6.74 5.00 9.12
CA GLU A 79 -6.97 3.56 9.12
C GLU A 79 -7.65 3.16 7.82
N ILE A 80 -6.96 2.39 7.00
CA ILE A 80 -7.52 1.79 5.78
C ILE A 80 -8.39 0.61 6.19
N ARG A 81 -9.64 0.62 5.75
CA ARG A 81 -10.62 -0.45 6.00
C ARG A 81 -11.17 -0.96 4.67
N GLU A 82 -11.36 -2.26 4.59
CA GLU A 82 -12.13 -2.85 3.52
C GLU A 82 -13.61 -2.47 3.68
N VAL A 83 -14.23 -2.04 2.60
CA VAL A 83 -15.62 -1.58 2.57
C VAL A 83 -16.28 -2.06 1.28
N SER A 84 -17.60 -2.16 1.29
CA SER A 84 -18.33 -2.42 0.04
C SER A 84 -18.02 -1.31 -0.99
N CYS A 85 -17.79 -1.68 -2.25
CA CYS A 85 -17.57 -0.71 -3.34
C CYS A 85 -18.79 0.20 -3.60
N ARG A 86 -19.96 -0.15 -3.07
CA ARG A 86 -21.18 0.67 -3.12
C ARG A 86 -21.30 1.63 -1.92
N SER A 87 -20.38 1.56 -0.98
CA SER A 87 -20.37 2.42 0.18
C SER A 87 -19.88 3.82 -0.21
N GLU A 88 -20.48 4.85 0.33
CA GLU A 88 -19.98 6.24 0.23
C GLU A 88 -18.57 6.42 0.84
N LYS A 89 -18.13 5.44 1.64
CA LYS A 89 -16.77 5.42 2.22
C LYS A 89 -15.74 4.80 1.27
N ALA A 90 -16.17 4.14 0.20
CA ALA A 90 -15.26 3.54 -0.76
C ALA A 90 -14.53 4.63 -1.54
N GLN A 91 -13.20 4.57 -1.58
CA GLN A 91 -12.39 5.58 -2.24
C GLN A 91 -11.35 5.00 -3.20
N ALA A 92 -11.00 3.73 -3.05
CA ALA A 92 -10.09 3.06 -3.96
C ALA A 92 -10.48 1.58 -4.11
N THR A 93 -10.14 0.99 -5.25
CA THR A 93 -10.29 -0.44 -5.53
C THR A 93 -8.94 -1.10 -5.69
N VAL A 94 -8.88 -2.39 -5.39
CA VAL A 94 -7.68 -3.23 -5.55
C VAL A 94 -7.61 -3.76 -6.98
N LEU A 95 -6.57 -3.38 -7.72
CA LEU A 95 -6.28 -3.94 -9.05
C LEU A 95 -5.57 -5.28 -8.96
N ALA A 96 -4.62 -5.41 -8.04
CA ALA A 96 -3.86 -6.63 -7.78
C ALA A 96 -3.44 -6.71 -6.32
N ARG A 97 -3.31 -7.93 -5.81
CA ARG A 97 -2.87 -8.22 -4.44
C ARG A 97 -1.70 -9.19 -4.49
N HIS A 98 -0.60 -8.83 -3.84
CA HIS A 98 0.62 -9.63 -3.82
C HIS A 98 1.10 -9.86 -2.39
N LEU A 99 1.73 -11.00 -2.16
CA LEU A 99 2.40 -11.31 -0.90
C LEU A 99 3.83 -10.76 -0.91
N GLY A 100 4.38 -10.51 0.28
CA GLY A 100 5.75 -10.05 0.43
C GLY A 100 5.93 -8.56 0.19
N SER A 101 7.14 -8.16 -0.21
CA SER A 101 7.51 -6.75 -0.36
C SER A 101 7.28 -6.23 -1.78
N ALA A 102 6.72 -5.04 -1.91
CA ALA A 102 6.57 -4.37 -3.20
C ALA A 102 7.91 -4.02 -3.88
N ALA A 103 8.99 -3.95 -3.10
CA ALA A 103 10.33 -3.67 -3.65
C ALA A 103 10.88 -4.83 -4.49
N SER A 104 10.51 -6.07 -4.16
CA SER A 104 11.02 -7.30 -4.80
C SER A 104 9.93 -8.20 -5.38
N GLY A 105 8.67 -7.85 -5.18
CA GLY A 105 7.53 -8.61 -5.69
C GLY A 105 7.14 -8.24 -7.12
N PRO A 106 6.07 -8.85 -7.65
CA PRO A 106 5.51 -8.51 -8.95
C PRO A 106 5.18 -7.02 -9.07
N LEU A 107 5.30 -6.48 -10.27
CA LEU A 107 4.93 -5.10 -10.54
C LEU A 107 3.41 -4.94 -10.48
N CYS A 108 2.99 -3.78 -10.02
CA CYS A 108 1.60 -3.37 -10.14
C CYS A 108 1.19 -3.12 -11.60
N PRO A 109 -0.09 -3.27 -11.94
CA PRO A 109 -0.61 -2.82 -13.24
C PRO A 109 -0.29 -1.35 -13.51
N PRO A 110 -0.08 -0.94 -14.77
CA PRO A 110 0.26 0.46 -15.10
C PRO A 110 -0.73 1.50 -14.60
N ALA A 111 -2.03 1.15 -14.52
CA ALA A 111 -3.08 2.05 -14.04
C ALA A 111 -3.16 2.15 -12.50
N THR A 112 -2.14 1.72 -11.78
CA THR A 112 -2.10 1.80 -10.33
C THR A 112 -1.80 3.22 -9.87
N ASP A 113 -2.66 3.78 -9.04
CA ASP A 113 -2.48 5.13 -8.50
C ASP A 113 -1.53 5.15 -7.30
N PHE A 114 -1.60 4.12 -6.45
CA PHE A 114 -0.72 3.99 -5.29
C PHE A 114 -0.57 2.54 -4.84
N VAL A 115 0.48 2.26 -4.08
CA VAL A 115 0.72 0.95 -3.47
C VAL A 115 0.44 1.03 -1.98
N LEU A 116 -0.48 0.19 -1.51
CA LEU A 116 -0.77 0.04 -0.09
C LEU A 116 0.03 -1.14 0.47
N HIS A 117 0.94 -0.87 1.40
CA HIS A 117 1.64 -1.90 2.13
C HIS A 117 0.77 -2.43 3.26
N ILE A 118 0.59 -3.73 3.31
CA ILE A 118 -0.26 -4.42 4.28
C ILE A 118 0.65 -5.22 5.21
N SER A 119 0.68 -4.80 6.48
CA SER A 119 1.35 -5.52 7.56
C SER A 119 0.31 -5.82 8.62
N GLU A 120 0.04 -7.09 8.88
CA GLU A 120 -0.78 -7.46 10.02
C GLU A 120 0.09 -7.61 11.27
N THR A 121 -0.22 -6.82 12.27
CA THR A 121 0.30 -6.96 13.63
C THR A 121 -0.75 -7.66 14.48
N GLY A 122 -0.87 -8.98 14.33
CA GLY A 122 -1.80 -9.81 15.12
C GLY A 122 -1.08 -10.97 15.79
N GLU A 123 -1.38 -11.24 17.04
CA GLU A 123 -0.90 -12.39 17.80
C GLU A 123 -1.51 -13.70 17.27
N GLY A 124 -0.95 -14.25 16.19
CA GLY A 124 -1.37 -15.54 15.69
C GLY A 124 -0.61 -15.97 14.43
N ALA A 125 -0.24 -17.24 14.39
CA ALA A 125 0.53 -17.85 13.28
C ALA A 125 -0.14 -17.76 11.89
N ARG A 126 -1.38 -17.27 11.79
CA ARG A 126 -2.13 -17.04 10.54
C ARG A 126 -1.79 -15.69 9.89
N SER A 127 -1.24 -14.77 10.65
CA SER A 127 -0.94 -13.39 10.22
C SER A 127 0.13 -13.29 9.12
N ARG A 128 1.02 -14.28 8.98
CA ARG A 128 2.10 -14.24 7.99
C ARG A 128 1.66 -14.46 6.55
N LEU A 129 0.47 -15.04 6.34
CA LEU A 129 -0.04 -15.35 5.01
C LEU A 129 -0.75 -14.17 4.35
N THR A 130 -1.00 -13.10 5.10
CA THR A 130 -1.79 -11.96 4.66
C THR A 130 -0.97 -10.70 4.45
N SER A 131 0.26 -10.62 4.98
CA SER A 131 1.15 -9.49 4.74
C SER A 131 1.58 -9.40 3.28
N GLY A 132 1.70 -8.16 2.77
CA GLY A 132 2.08 -7.94 1.38
C GLY A 132 1.75 -6.53 0.93
N TYR A 133 1.30 -6.39 -0.31
CA TYR A 133 0.87 -5.09 -0.84
C TYR A 133 -0.30 -5.24 -1.80
N ALA A 134 -1.10 -4.19 -1.87
CA ALA A 134 -2.19 -4.04 -2.82
C ALA A 134 -1.89 -2.90 -3.79
N CYS A 135 -2.11 -3.15 -5.07
CA CYS A 135 -2.04 -2.16 -6.13
C CYS A 135 -3.41 -1.48 -6.21
N MET A 136 -3.47 -0.22 -5.82
CA MET A 136 -4.71 0.50 -5.60
C MET A 136 -4.99 1.49 -6.72
N ARG A 137 -6.26 1.61 -7.10
CA ARG A 137 -6.74 2.67 -7.98
C ARG A 137 -7.84 3.45 -7.29
N ASN A 138 -7.79 4.76 -7.35
CA ASN A 138 -8.85 5.63 -6.86
C ASN A 138 -10.17 5.31 -7.61
N LEU A 139 -11.29 5.41 -6.94
CA LEU A 139 -12.59 5.28 -7.61
C LEU A 139 -12.94 6.54 -8.39
N GLU A 140 -12.40 7.69 -7.96
CA GLU A 140 -12.60 8.97 -8.59
C GLU A 140 -11.28 9.70 -8.82
N PRO A 141 -11.20 10.61 -9.80
CA PRO A 141 -10.01 11.41 -10.04
C PRO A 141 -9.56 12.19 -8.79
N PRO A 142 -8.26 12.47 -8.66
CA PRO A 142 -7.22 12.26 -9.66
C PRO A 142 -6.74 10.80 -9.73
N HIS A 143 -6.30 10.40 -10.93
CA HIS A 143 -5.67 9.10 -11.19
C HIS A 143 -4.18 9.30 -11.52
N PRO A 144 -3.32 9.44 -10.52
CA PRO A 144 -1.90 9.70 -10.74
C PRO A 144 -1.18 8.57 -11.50
N GLY A 145 -1.72 7.36 -11.52
CA GLY A 145 -1.20 6.23 -12.29
C GLY A 145 -1.55 6.27 -13.78
N ASP A 146 -2.42 7.18 -14.22
CA ASP A 146 -2.72 7.31 -15.65
C ASP A 146 -1.59 8.07 -16.36
N PRO A 147 -1.28 7.73 -17.62
CA PRO A 147 -0.21 8.36 -18.36
C PRO A 147 -0.36 9.89 -18.39
N GLY A 148 0.69 10.58 -17.96
CA GLY A 148 0.75 12.04 -17.94
C GLY A 148 0.12 12.74 -16.76
N GLN A 149 -0.48 12.01 -15.81
CA GLN A 149 -1.05 12.62 -14.60
C GLN A 149 -0.02 12.86 -13.49
N GLY A 150 1.13 12.18 -13.54
CA GLY A 150 2.30 12.39 -12.68
C GLY A 150 2.09 11.96 -11.23
N GLY A 151 2.63 10.82 -10.84
CA GLY A 151 2.64 10.36 -9.45
C GLY A 151 2.20 8.93 -9.20
N GLY A 152 2.07 8.10 -10.21
CA GLY A 152 1.90 6.65 -10.06
C GLY A 152 3.15 5.96 -9.51
N PRO A 153 3.05 4.69 -9.10
CA PRO A 153 4.20 3.92 -8.61
C PRO A 153 5.15 3.49 -9.73
N LEU A 154 4.74 3.64 -10.99
CA LEU A 154 5.48 3.26 -12.19
C LEU A 154 5.45 4.40 -13.21
N THR A 155 6.62 4.78 -13.70
CA THR A 155 6.69 5.65 -14.87
C THR A 155 6.42 4.82 -16.13
N VAL A 156 5.48 5.26 -16.95
CA VAL A 156 5.04 4.57 -18.17
C VAL A 156 5.14 5.46 -19.41
N VAL A 157 4.93 4.86 -20.59
CA VAL A 157 4.84 5.63 -21.84
C VAL A 157 3.67 6.61 -21.77
N GLY A 158 3.93 7.87 -22.07
CA GLY A 158 2.97 8.97 -21.96
C GLY A 158 3.22 9.88 -20.77
N ASP A 159 4.00 9.44 -19.77
CA ASP A 159 4.33 10.25 -18.60
C ASP A 159 5.30 11.38 -18.95
N CYS A 160 5.16 12.43 -18.19
CA CYS A 160 6.09 13.55 -18.20
C CYS A 160 7.04 13.48 -17.01
N VAL A 161 8.27 13.87 -17.27
CA VAL A 161 9.33 13.85 -16.26
C VAL A 161 10.11 15.16 -16.26
N THR A 162 10.67 15.47 -15.11
CA THR A 162 11.66 16.53 -14.93
C THR A 162 12.98 15.91 -14.49
N ALA A 163 14.11 16.41 -15.02
CA ALA A 163 15.43 15.95 -14.64
C ALA A 163 16.09 16.96 -13.70
N SER A 164 16.71 16.49 -12.62
CA SER A 164 17.53 17.30 -11.73
C SER A 164 18.97 17.37 -12.26
N ARG A 165 19.74 18.33 -11.72
CA ARG A 165 21.19 18.45 -12.05
C ARG A 165 22.01 17.24 -11.61
N ALA A 166 21.53 16.46 -10.65
CA ALA A 166 22.16 15.23 -10.20
C ALA A 166 21.86 14.01 -11.09
N GLY A 167 21.13 14.18 -12.22
CA GLY A 167 20.73 13.09 -13.09
C GLY A 167 19.54 12.29 -12.58
N GLU A 168 18.92 12.72 -11.49
CA GLU A 168 17.69 12.12 -10.97
C GLU A 168 16.51 12.58 -11.82
N VAL A 169 15.69 11.63 -12.24
CA VAL A 169 14.46 11.86 -13.00
C VAL A 169 13.26 11.67 -12.08
N ARG A 170 12.34 12.61 -12.10
CA ARG A 170 11.09 12.55 -11.34
C ARG A 170 9.89 12.75 -12.25
N GLU A 171 8.88 11.97 -12.03
CA GLU A 171 7.61 12.12 -12.71
C GLU A 171 6.88 13.39 -12.26
N THR A 172 6.14 13.98 -13.17
CA THR A 172 5.33 15.19 -12.95
C THR A 172 4.16 15.20 -13.92
N ALA A 173 3.09 15.91 -13.56
CA ALA A 173 1.93 16.05 -14.44
C ALA A 173 2.31 16.78 -15.74
N CYS A 174 1.84 16.24 -16.87
CA CYS A 174 2.16 16.80 -18.20
C CYS A 174 1.50 18.17 -18.46
N ASP A 175 0.42 18.46 -17.75
CA ASP A 175 -0.31 19.74 -17.85
C ASP A 175 0.37 20.89 -17.07
N GLY A 176 1.45 20.58 -16.35
CA GLY A 176 2.19 21.54 -15.55
C GLY A 176 1.56 21.84 -14.18
N SER A 177 0.52 21.11 -13.77
CA SER A 177 -0.11 21.25 -12.45
C SER A 177 0.74 20.68 -11.30
N GLY A 178 1.79 19.91 -11.61
CA GLY A 178 2.72 19.35 -10.63
C GLY A 178 3.64 20.41 -10.02
N GLU A 179 4.34 20.05 -8.93
CA GLU A 179 5.30 20.94 -8.25
C GLU A 179 6.42 21.45 -9.17
N ARG A 180 6.74 20.71 -10.21
CA ARG A 180 7.79 21.03 -11.19
C ARG A 180 7.22 20.96 -12.59
N ALA A 181 7.58 21.93 -13.41
CA ALA A 181 7.20 21.93 -14.81
C ALA A 181 7.77 20.70 -15.54
N PRO A 182 6.98 20.05 -16.41
CA PRO A 182 7.43 18.93 -17.20
C PRO A 182 8.48 19.38 -18.23
N GLN A 183 9.55 18.61 -18.37
CA GLN A 183 10.64 18.91 -19.29
C GLN A 183 10.72 17.90 -20.44
N TYR A 184 10.35 16.66 -20.17
CA TYR A 184 10.40 15.58 -21.15
C TYR A 184 9.13 14.74 -21.05
N ARG A 185 8.77 14.10 -22.17
CA ARG A 185 7.70 13.11 -22.23
C ARG A 185 8.24 11.77 -22.68
N VAL A 186 7.93 10.70 -21.98
CA VAL A 186 8.26 9.32 -22.39
C VAL A 186 7.38 8.96 -23.58
N THR A 187 7.99 8.73 -24.74
CA THR A 187 7.26 8.49 -26.01
C THR A 187 7.24 7.01 -26.40
N SER A 188 8.21 6.24 -25.93
CA SER A 188 8.28 4.79 -26.17
C SER A 188 9.09 4.10 -25.07
N ALA A 189 8.93 2.77 -24.98
CA ALA A 189 9.68 1.90 -24.09
C ALA A 189 10.30 0.77 -24.92
N VAL A 190 11.58 0.46 -24.70
CA VAL A 190 12.37 -0.50 -25.46
C VAL A 190 13.25 -1.33 -24.54
N GLN A 191 13.84 -2.41 -25.07
CA GLN A 191 14.74 -3.27 -24.30
C GLN A 191 16.11 -2.61 -24.07
N ARG A 192 16.62 -1.89 -25.05
CA ARG A 192 17.97 -1.30 -25.03
C ARG A 192 17.94 0.12 -25.58
N ARG A 193 18.88 0.94 -25.13
CA ARG A 193 18.97 2.36 -25.52
C ARG A 193 19.15 2.56 -27.02
N GLU A 194 19.84 1.64 -27.68
CA GLU A 194 20.12 1.67 -29.13
C GLU A 194 18.84 1.52 -29.97
N GLU A 195 17.77 1.01 -29.38
CA GLU A 195 16.47 0.84 -30.02
C GLU A 195 15.59 2.10 -29.95
N CYS A 196 16.02 3.09 -29.16
CA CYS A 196 15.31 4.36 -29.08
C CYS A 196 15.44 5.14 -30.41
N PRO A 197 14.39 5.87 -30.81
CA PRO A 197 14.45 6.79 -31.94
C PRO A 197 15.58 7.81 -31.78
N GLY A 198 16.20 8.23 -32.90
CA GLY A 198 17.25 9.25 -32.90
C GLY A 198 16.81 10.63 -32.40
N THR A 199 15.50 10.82 -32.19
CA THR A 199 14.91 12.03 -31.61
C THR A 199 14.78 11.96 -30.07
N THR A 200 15.40 10.97 -29.42
CA THR A 200 15.39 10.80 -27.97
C THR A 200 16.37 11.78 -27.33
N ASP A 201 15.87 12.60 -26.43
CA ASP A 201 16.66 13.59 -25.69
C ASP A 201 17.09 13.09 -24.30
N LEU A 202 16.33 12.13 -23.71
CA LEU A 202 16.59 11.59 -22.39
C LEU A 202 16.21 10.11 -22.34
N PHE A 203 17.05 9.30 -21.70
CA PHE A 203 16.74 7.92 -21.38
C PHE A 203 16.27 7.84 -19.93
N VAL A 204 15.09 7.23 -19.71
CA VAL A 204 14.48 7.04 -18.40
C VAL A 204 14.52 5.56 -18.04
N SER A 205 14.92 5.23 -16.82
CA SER A 205 14.83 3.84 -16.35
C SER A 205 13.37 3.53 -15.99
N LEU A 206 12.79 2.58 -16.70
CA LEU A 206 11.46 2.05 -16.42
C LEU A 206 11.56 0.70 -15.70
N ARG A 207 10.45 0.25 -15.13
CA ARG A 207 10.34 -1.11 -14.57
C ARG A 207 9.56 -1.99 -15.55
N GLY A 208 9.82 -3.29 -15.51
CA GLY A 208 9.11 -4.27 -16.33
C GLY A 208 9.91 -4.78 -17.54
N GLU A 209 9.19 -5.25 -18.54
CA GLU A 209 9.79 -5.95 -19.70
C GLU A 209 10.59 -5.04 -20.63
N ALA A 210 10.21 -3.77 -20.74
CA ALA A 210 10.91 -2.76 -21.55
C ALA A 210 11.53 -1.70 -20.63
N PRO A 211 12.74 -1.93 -20.11
CA PRO A 211 13.31 -1.14 -19.02
C PRO A 211 13.86 0.23 -19.43
N VAL A 212 13.85 0.56 -20.71
CA VAL A 212 14.38 1.84 -21.22
C VAL A 212 13.26 2.67 -21.81
N GLY A 213 12.94 3.78 -21.17
CA GLY A 213 12.05 4.81 -21.69
C GLY A 213 12.83 5.79 -22.58
N CYS A 214 12.33 6.00 -23.79
CA CYS A 214 12.86 7.01 -24.72
C CYS A 214 12.00 8.27 -24.55
N ALA A 215 12.57 9.33 -24.00
CA ALA A 215 11.84 10.57 -23.74
C ALA A 215 12.29 11.71 -24.64
N ARG A 216 11.33 12.51 -25.09
CA ARG A 216 11.54 13.72 -25.88
C ARG A 216 11.35 14.96 -25.04
N ARG A 217 12.15 15.97 -25.33
CA ARG A 217 12.02 17.28 -24.71
C ARG A 217 10.68 17.93 -25.12
N LEU A 218 10.01 18.50 -24.15
CA LEU A 218 8.81 19.31 -24.39
C LEU A 218 9.22 20.73 -24.81
N PRO A 219 8.43 21.40 -25.66
CA PRO A 219 8.61 22.81 -25.94
C PRO A 219 8.55 23.62 -24.65
N VAL A 220 9.46 24.57 -24.49
CA VAL A 220 9.39 25.49 -23.35
C VAL A 220 8.17 26.40 -23.55
N ALA A 221 7.29 26.46 -22.54
CA ALA A 221 6.15 27.36 -22.59
C ALA A 221 6.65 28.81 -22.76
N GLY A 222 6.50 29.37 -23.94
CA GLY A 222 7.00 30.70 -24.33
C GLY A 222 7.71 30.81 -25.68
N GLU A 223 8.16 29.67 -26.28
CA GLU A 223 8.82 29.70 -27.59
C GLU A 223 7.89 29.47 -28.79
N ALA A 224 6.60 29.24 -28.56
CA ALA A 224 5.65 28.87 -29.62
C ALA A 224 5.15 30.05 -30.49
N THR A 225 5.67 31.27 -30.36
CA THR A 225 5.16 32.43 -31.11
C THR A 225 6.18 33.27 -31.86
N ALA A 226 7.32 32.69 -32.22
CA ALA A 226 8.30 33.37 -33.08
C ALA A 226 8.50 32.65 -34.45
N GLY A 227 7.39 32.33 -35.13
CA GLY A 227 7.43 31.62 -36.41
C GLY A 227 6.41 32.14 -37.41
N THR A 228 6.88 33.08 -38.23
CA THR A 228 6.37 33.47 -39.58
C THR A 228 5.15 34.38 -39.65
N ALA A 229 5.40 35.65 -39.40
CA ALA A 229 4.79 36.66 -40.27
C ALA A 229 5.77 36.88 -41.44
N HIS A 230 5.48 36.36 -42.60
CA HIS A 230 6.07 36.80 -43.87
C HIS A 230 5.03 37.53 -44.67
N PRO A 231 5.43 38.69 -45.26
CA PRO A 231 4.53 39.55 -46.02
C PRO A 231 4.10 38.97 -47.36
#